data_9f18eba2701afa6d89260c57ede8ed69
#
_entry.id   9f18eba2701afa6d89260c57ede8ed69
#
_cell.length_a   1.000
_cell.length_b   1.000
_cell.length_c   1.000
_cell.angle_alpha   90.00
_cell.angle_beta   90.00
_cell.angle_gamma   90.00
#
_symmetry.space_group_name_H-M   'P 1'
#
loop_
_entity.id
_entity.type
_entity.pdbx_description
1 polymer ?
#
loop_
_entity_poly.entity_id
_entity_poly.type
_entity_poly.pdbx_seq_one_letter_code
_entity_poly.pdbx_strand_id
1 'polypeptide(L)'
;MFPEMAAQHWVAACRVEELPPGGRKLVKVNNIEIALFNLKGVIYAIKNRCPHRSGPLIRGFIDPAGGIKCPMHGWRFDLRDGSSERPAQAAVYPVKVESGLLYLCV
;
A
#
# COMPACT_ATOMS: atom_id res chain seq x y z
N MET A 1 -19.66 2.92 22.38
CA MET A 1 -19.50 2.45 21.00
C MET A 1 -18.35 3.15 20.32
N PHE A 2 -17.47 2.39 19.76
CA PHE A 2 -16.28 2.95 19.12
C PHE A 2 -16.32 2.61 17.65
N PRO A 3 -16.54 3.60 16.80
CA PRO A 3 -16.67 3.37 15.36
C PRO A 3 -15.50 2.65 14.73
N GLU A 4 -14.29 2.89 15.24
CA GLU A 4 -13.10 2.25 14.69
C GLU A 4 -13.13 0.74 14.83
N MET A 5 -13.81 0.22 15.85
CA MET A 5 -13.91 -1.22 16.01
C MET A 5 -14.84 -1.83 14.94
N ALA A 6 -15.90 -1.13 14.63
CA ALA A 6 -16.83 -1.60 13.61
C ALA A 6 -16.25 -1.38 12.21
N ALA A 7 -15.28 -0.49 12.07
CA ALA A 7 -14.71 -0.16 10.77
C ALA A 7 -13.55 -1.05 10.37
N GLN A 8 -13.10 -1.95 11.26
CA GLN A 8 -11.96 -2.82 10.94
C GLN A 8 -12.43 -4.03 10.17
N HIS A 9 -12.39 -3.90 8.87
CA HIS A 9 -12.77 -4.98 7.97
C HIS A 9 -11.53 -5.53 7.29
N TRP A 10 -11.21 -6.78 7.61
CA TRP A 10 -10.08 -7.47 7.00
C TRP A 10 -10.56 -8.25 5.80
N VAL A 11 -10.02 -7.92 4.65
CA VAL A 11 -10.41 -8.53 3.38
C VAL A 11 -9.20 -9.24 2.80
N ALA A 12 -9.40 -10.49 2.39
CA ALA A 12 -8.33 -11.25 1.75
C ALA A 12 -8.03 -10.63 0.39
N ALA A 13 -6.77 -10.28 0.18
CA ALA A 13 -6.34 -9.62 -1.04
C ALA A 13 -5.68 -10.57 -2.02
N CYS A 14 -4.79 -11.44 -1.52
CA CYS A 14 -4.09 -12.39 -2.36
C CYS A 14 -3.40 -13.42 -1.47
N ARG A 15 -2.80 -14.42 -2.10
CA ARG A 15 -1.98 -15.38 -1.39
C ARG A 15 -0.62 -14.75 -1.17
N VAL A 16 -0.02 -15.00 -0.01
CA VAL A 16 1.26 -14.40 0.33
C VAL A 16 2.36 -14.80 -0.66
N GLU A 17 2.26 -16.01 -1.21
CA GLU A 17 3.25 -16.50 -2.18
C GLU A 17 3.21 -15.74 -3.51
N GLU A 18 2.14 -14.99 -3.77
CA GLU A 18 2.06 -14.16 -4.98
C GLU A 18 2.84 -12.86 -4.84
N LEU A 19 3.37 -12.59 -3.64
CA LEU A 19 4.09 -11.35 -3.37
C LEU A 19 5.41 -11.66 -2.65
N PRO A 20 6.37 -12.26 -3.37
CA PRO A 20 7.66 -12.57 -2.75
C PRO A 20 8.47 -11.31 -2.47
N PRO A 21 9.53 -11.42 -1.65
CA PRO A 21 10.39 -10.26 -1.36
C PRO A 21 10.88 -9.59 -2.65
N GLY A 22 10.79 -8.27 -2.68
CA GLY A 22 11.13 -7.50 -3.86
C GLY A 22 9.99 -7.38 -4.87
N GLY A 23 8.88 -8.08 -4.63
CA GLY A 23 7.75 -8.04 -5.54
C GLY A 23 6.78 -6.93 -5.24
N ARG A 24 5.92 -6.67 -6.20
CA ARG A 24 4.81 -5.75 -6.05
C ARG A 24 3.60 -6.31 -6.78
N LYS A 25 2.41 -5.96 -6.33
CA LYS A 25 1.18 -6.47 -6.90
C LYS A 25 0.08 -5.45 -6.74
N LEU A 26 -0.72 -5.28 -7.78
CA LEU A 26 -1.89 -4.41 -7.72
C LEU A 26 -3.12 -5.27 -7.42
N VAL A 27 -3.88 -4.87 -6.41
CA VAL A 27 -5.15 -5.52 -6.09
C VAL A 27 -6.25 -4.47 -6.07
N LYS A 28 -7.47 -4.93 -6.23
CA LYS A 28 -8.62 -4.04 -6.20
C LYS A 28 -9.60 -4.54 -5.14
N VAL A 29 -9.86 -3.71 -4.13
CA VAL A 29 -10.74 -4.04 -3.03
C VAL A 29 -11.75 -2.92 -2.88
N ASN A 30 -13.05 -3.25 -2.92
CA ASN A 30 -14.12 -2.25 -2.80
C ASN A 30 -13.94 -1.10 -3.80
N ASN A 31 -13.58 -1.44 -5.03
CA ASN A 31 -13.35 -0.47 -6.11
C ASN A 31 -12.15 0.46 -5.88
N ILE A 32 -11.31 0.12 -4.91
CA ILE A 32 -10.09 0.88 -4.65
C ILE A 32 -8.90 0.06 -5.14
N GLU A 33 -8.06 0.66 -5.98
CA GLU A 33 -6.82 0.03 -6.39
C GLU A 33 -5.78 0.25 -5.32
N ILE A 34 -5.19 -0.84 -4.86
CA ILE A 34 -4.20 -0.81 -3.78
C ILE A 34 -2.93 -1.47 -4.30
N ALA A 35 -1.81 -0.75 -4.16
CA ALA A 35 -0.51 -1.27 -4.54
C ALA A 35 0.14 -1.93 -3.34
N LEU A 36 0.55 -3.17 -3.53
CA LEU A 36 1.22 -3.96 -2.50
C LEU A 36 2.70 -4.07 -2.83
N PHE A 37 3.55 -3.88 -1.84
CA PHE A 37 4.99 -3.99 -1.99
C PHE A 37 5.56 -4.85 -0.88
N ASN A 38 6.43 -5.79 -1.25
CA ASN A 38 7.14 -6.59 -0.27
C ASN A 38 8.60 -6.12 -0.25
N LEU A 39 8.98 -5.43 0.81
CA LEU A 39 10.34 -4.94 0.98
C LEU A 39 11.03 -5.78 2.04
N LYS A 40 11.87 -6.70 1.60
CA LYS A 40 12.66 -7.55 2.49
C LYS A 40 11.80 -8.30 3.50
N GLY A 41 10.64 -8.77 3.06
CA GLY A 41 9.75 -9.55 3.91
C GLY A 41 8.68 -8.74 4.62
N VAL A 42 8.73 -7.43 4.56
CA VAL A 42 7.70 -6.56 5.13
C VAL A 42 6.78 -6.08 4.03
N ILE A 43 5.49 -6.28 4.21
CA ILE A 43 4.51 -5.97 3.18
C ILE A 43 3.81 -4.66 3.52
N TYR A 44 3.74 -3.77 2.53
CA TYR A 44 3.08 -2.48 2.64
C TYR A 44 1.97 -2.36 1.62
N ALA A 45 0.91 -1.68 2.00
CA ALA A 45 -0.23 -1.44 1.12
C ALA A 45 -0.53 0.05 1.07
N ILE A 46 -0.54 0.59 -0.14
CA ILE A 46 -0.79 2.01 -0.34
C ILE A 46 -1.78 2.17 -1.48
N LYS A 47 -2.70 3.13 -1.35
CA LYS A 47 -3.64 3.41 -2.42
C LYS A 47 -2.88 3.73 -3.71
N ASN A 48 -3.26 3.10 -4.80
CA ASN A 48 -2.54 3.22 -6.07
C ASN A 48 -2.90 4.52 -6.78
N ARG A 49 -2.80 5.63 -6.05
CA ARG A 49 -3.15 6.92 -6.59
C ARG A 49 -2.36 8.00 -5.86
N CYS A 50 -1.45 8.64 -6.58
CA CYS A 50 -0.70 9.74 -6.02
C CYS A 50 -1.65 10.89 -5.71
N PRO A 51 -1.69 11.39 -4.47
CA PRO A 51 -2.59 12.50 -4.13
C PRO A 51 -2.27 13.78 -4.88
N HIS A 52 -1.07 13.88 -5.46
CA HIS A 52 -0.65 15.03 -6.23
C HIS A 52 -1.35 15.08 -7.61
N ARG A 53 -1.22 14.01 -8.38
CA ARG A 53 -1.72 13.99 -9.76
C ARG A 53 -2.35 12.66 -10.16
N SER A 54 -2.77 11.87 -9.18
CA SER A 54 -3.43 10.58 -9.44
C SER A 54 -2.55 9.59 -10.22
N GLY A 55 -1.23 9.76 -10.19
CA GLY A 55 -0.33 8.83 -10.83
C GLY A 55 -0.35 7.47 -10.17
N PRO A 56 -0.15 6.39 -10.94
CA PRO A 56 -0.22 5.03 -10.39
C PRO A 56 1.05 4.71 -9.61
N LEU A 57 0.93 4.65 -8.28
CA LEU A 57 2.09 4.42 -7.43
C LEU A 57 2.70 3.03 -7.61
N ILE A 58 1.91 2.06 -8.12
CA ILE A 58 2.45 0.73 -8.40
C ILE A 58 3.59 0.78 -9.43
N ARG A 59 3.65 1.81 -10.24
CA ARG A 59 4.71 2.00 -11.23
C ARG A 59 5.82 2.90 -10.73
N GLY A 60 5.78 3.28 -9.47
CA GLY A 60 6.77 4.18 -8.91
C GLY A 60 8.09 3.49 -8.62
N PHE A 61 9.02 4.27 -8.11
CA PHE A 61 10.37 3.79 -7.79
C PHE A 61 10.52 3.64 -6.29
N ILE A 62 10.90 2.42 -5.88
CA ILE A 62 11.15 2.12 -4.47
C ILE A 62 12.55 2.61 -4.11
N ASP A 63 12.68 3.35 -3.01
CA ASP A 63 14.00 3.70 -2.52
C ASP A 63 14.37 2.82 -1.33
N PRO A 64 15.68 2.73 -1.00
CA PRO A 64 16.13 1.83 0.07
C PRO A 64 15.61 2.18 1.46
N ALA A 65 15.14 3.39 1.66
CA ALA A 65 14.62 3.82 2.95
C ALA A 65 13.15 3.48 3.15
N GLY A 66 12.53 2.83 2.18
CA GLY A 66 11.13 2.41 2.30
C GLY A 66 10.13 3.42 1.78
N GLY A 67 10.54 4.23 0.83
CA GLY A 67 9.64 5.16 0.17
C GLY A 67 9.30 4.74 -1.24
N ILE A 68 8.20 5.27 -1.76
CA ILE A 68 7.80 5.08 -3.16
C ILE A 68 7.72 6.45 -3.82
N LYS A 69 8.38 6.60 -4.95
CA LYS A 69 8.36 7.85 -5.71
C LYS A 69 7.36 7.74 -6.83
N CYS A 70 6.44 8.70 -6.88
CA CYS A 70 5.44 8.76 -7.94
C CYS A 70 6.14 8.91 -9.29
N PRO A 71 5.75 8.12 -10.30
CA PRO A 71 6.41 8.20 -11.60
C PRO A 71 6.14 9.52 -12.35
N MET A 72 5.15 10.27 -11.91
CA MET A 72 4.78 11.50 -12.62
C MET A 72 5.74 12.66 -12.31
N HIS A 73 5.98 12.95 -11.02
CA HIS A 73 6.81 14.08 -10.65
C HIS A 73 7.80 13.77 -9.53
N GLY A 74 7.95 12.50 -9.19
CA GLY A 74 8.95 12.11 -8.22
C GLY A 74 8.61 12.44 -6.77
N TRP A 75 7.35 12.74 -6.46
CA TRP A 75 6.95 12.94 -5.08
C TRP A 75 7.13 11.62 -4.34
N ARG A 76 7.78 11.70 -3.18
CA ARG A 76 8.09 10.52 -2.40
C ARG A 76 7.13 10.38 -1.24
N PHE A 77 6.58 9.18 -1.08
CA PHE A 77 5.70 8.84 0.04
C PHE A 77 6.31 7.69 0.82
N ASP A 78 6.29 7.80 2.14
CA ASP A 78 6.76 6.73 3.00
C ASP A 78 5.72 5.61 2.99
N LEU A 79 6.16 4.38 2.72
CA LEU A 79 5.24 3.25 2.64
C LEU A 79 4.64 2.86 3.99
N ARG A 80 5.25 3.29 5.10
CA ARG A 80 4.75 2.94 6.41
C ARG A 80 3.52 3.75 6.80
N ASP A 81 3.48 5.04 6.45
CA ASP A 81 2.38 5.90 6.88
C ASP A 81 1.84 6.81 5.78
N GLY A 82 2.42 6.77 4.60
CA GLY A 82 1.97 7.60 3.49
C GLY A 82 2.44 9.04 3.53
N SER A 83 3.29 9.40 4.48
CA SER A 83 3.74 10.78 4.63
C SER A 83 4.70 11.18 3.51
N SER A 84 4.76 12.48 3.25
CA SER A 84 5.69 13.04 2.29
C SER A 84 6.22 14.37 2.83
N GLU A 85 7.21 14.93 2.14
CA GLU A 85 7.70 16.28 2.47
C GLU A 85 6.78 17.35 1.93
N ARG A 86 5.80 16.96 1.14
CA ARG A 86 4.83 17.88 0.55
C ARG A 86 3.57 17.89 1.40
N PRO A 87 2.71 18.89 1.23
CA PRO A 87 1.45 18.95 1.97
C PRO A 87 0.42 17.97 1.40
N ALA A 88 0.82 16.72 1.28
CA ALA A 88 -0.01 15.64 0.75
C ALA A 88 0.36 14.36 1.44
N GLN A 89 -0.62 13.52 1.68
CA GLN A 89 -0.41 12.22 2.32
C GLN A 89 -1.17 11.16 1.55
N ALA A 90 -0.47 10.06 1.22
CA ALA A 90 -1.10 8.94 0.56
C ALA A 90 -1.78 8.05 1.58
N ALA A 91 -2.87 7.40 1.17
CA ALA A 91 -3.58 6.48 2.05
C ALA A 91 -2.83 5.15 2.10
N VAL A 92 -2.57 4.67 3.31
CA VAL A 92 -1.97 3.35 3.53
C VAL A 92 -2.95 2.49 4.29
N TYR A 93 -2.80 1.18 4.17
CA TYR A 93 -3.72 0.22 4.77
C TYR A 93 -2.97 -0.79 5.62
N PRO A 94 -3.49 -1.14 6.79
CA PRO A 94 -2.89 -2.21 7.59
C PRO A 94 -2.91 -3.53 6.84
N VAL A 95 -1.87 -4.33 7.06
CA VAL A 95 -1.67 -5.62 6.42
C VAL A 95 -1.45 -6.67 7.48
N LYS A 96 -2.03 -7.85 7.29
CA LYS A 96 -1.68 -9.01 8.09
C LYS A 96 -1.67 -10.25 7.22
N VAL A 97 -0.92 -11.25 7.66
CA VAL A 97 -0.83 -12.53 6.96
C VAL A 97 -1.29 -13.63 7.91
N GLU A 98 -2.26 -14.44 7.46
CA GLU A 98 -2.73 -15.58 8.24
C GLU A 98 -2.96 -16.75 7.29
N SER A 99 -2.44 -17.92 7.66
CA SER A 99 -2.65 -19.15 6.90
C SER A 99 -2.32 -19.00 5.40
N GLY A 100 -1.27 -18.26 5.10
CA GLY A 100 -0.83 -18.09 3.72
C GLY A 100 -1.60 -17.06 2.91
N LEU A 101 -2.55 -16.35 3.54
CA LEU A 101 -3.32 -15.31 2.88
C LEU A 101 -2.94 -13.94 3.42
N LEU A 102 -2.89 -12.97 2.53
CA LEU A 102 -2.62 -11.59 2.87
C LEU A 102 -3.95 -10.84 2.96
N TYR A 103 -4.17 -10.20 4.10
CA TYR A 103 -5.39 -9.45 4.36
C TYR A 103 -5.08 -7.97 4.47
N LEU A 104 -5.99 -7.16 3.98
CA LEU A 104 -5.95 -5.70 4.10
C LEU A 104 -7.12 -5.24 4.95
N CYS A 105 -6.86 -4.25 5.79
CA CYS A 105 -7.92 -3.58 6.54
C CYS A 105 -8.37 -2.37 5.73
N VAL A 106 -9.56 -2.45 5.21
CA VAL A 106 -10.11 -1.39 4.34
C VAL A 106 -11.47 -0.91 4.82
#